data_fd0c7e3af5ca2656dab2d7cee2fa582d
#
_entry.id   fd0c7e3af5ca2656dab2d7cee2fa582d
#
_cell.length_a   1.000
_cell.length_b   1.000
_cell.length_c   1.000
_cell.angle_alpha   90.00
_cell.angle_beta   90.00
_cell.angle_gamma   90.00
#
_symmetry.space_group_name_H-M   'P 1'
#
loop_
_entity.id
_entity.type
_entity.pdbx_description
1 polymer ?
#
loop_
_entity_poly.entity_id
_entity_poly.type
_entity_poly.pdbx_seq_one_letter_code
_entity_poly.pdbx_strand_id
1 'polypeptide(L)'
;MRLLQRLIGLVRRPMAERGARGKGLERLAAELEASAASMDARLASAADTPGNRDAIAHWVGIERWGQRRLRVALGEPFVEDGHHPYRPDEAAGVAALRRAFAETRAETVALVSRLREAKVDPATVVRHNDLGDLTIAGWLAYLLQHPEQESRGRLRG
;
A
#
# COMPACT_ATOMS: atom_id res chain seq x y z
N MET A 1 23.08 -7.01 0.07
CA MET A 1 21.63 -6.84 -0.15
C MET A 1 20.75 -7.33 1.01
N ARG A 2 20.86 -8.56 1.48
CA ARG A 2 20.00 -9.09 2.58
C ARG A 2 20.14 -8.37 3.94
N LEU A 3 21.32 -7.81 4.26
CA LEU A 3 21.53 -7.07 5.52
C LEU A 3 20.80 -5.71 5.54
N LEU A 4 20.86 -4.98 4.42
CA LEU A 4 20.18 -3.70 4.26
C LEU A 4 18.64 -3.86 4.29
N GLN A 5 18.11 -4.93 3.68
CA GLN A 5 16.69 -5.26 3.72
C GLN A 5 16.22 -5.60 5.15
N ARG A 6 17.05 -6.32 5.93
CA ARG A 6 16.76 -6.59 7.35
C ARG A 6 16.75 -5.33 8.21
N LEU A 7 17.66 -4.38 7.96
CA LEU A 7 17.69 -3.09 8.66
C LEU A 7 16.47 -2.22 8.32
N ILE A 8 16.02 -2.23 7.06
CA ILE A 8 14.80 -1.53 6.63
C ILE A 8 13.57 -2.14 7.31
N GLY A 9 13.51 -3.46 7.42
CA GLY A 9 12.43 -4.17 8.13
C GLY A 9 12.35 -3.83 9.61
N LEU A 10 13.50 -3.66 10.28
CA LEU A 10 13.58 -3.30 11.71
C LEU A 10 12.97 -1.94 12.03
N VAL A 11 12.94 -1.00 11.09
CA VAL A 11 12.37 0.35 11.27
C VAL A 11 10.94 0.44 10.74
N ARG A 12 10.68 -0.10 9.55
CA ARG A 12 9.38 0.04 8.87
C ARG A 12 8.27 -0.80 9.52
N ARG A 13 8.57 -2.00 10.02
CA ARG A 13 7.59 -2.82 10.73
C ARG A 13 7.04 -2.13 11.97
N PRO A 14 7.87 -1.62 12.90
CA PRO A 14 7.37 -0.86 14.04
C PRO A 14 6.57 0.39 13.64
N MET A 15 6.92 1.05 12.53
CA MET A 15 6.17 2.22 12.05
C MET A 15 4.77 1.83 11.55
N ALA A 16 4.64 0.76 10.78
CA ALA A 16 3.35 0.25 10.32
C ALA A 16 2.46 -0.16 11.50
N GLU A 17 2.99 -0.96 12.43
CA GLU A 17 2.25 -1.41 13.60
C GLU A 17 1.90 -0.24 14.56
N ARG A 18 2.76 0.77 14.71
CA ARG A 18 2.44 2.00 15.46
C ARG A 18 1.34 2.80 14.78
N GLY A 19 1.38 2.91 13.45
CA GLY A 19 0.35 3.60 12.66
C GLY A 19 -1.02 2.94 12.76
N ALA A 20 -1.05 1.64 13.02
CA ALA A 20 -2.25 0.85 13.24
C ALA A 20 -2.75 0.84 14.69
N ARG A 21 -1.89 1.21 15.66
CA ARG A 21 -2.19 1.05 17.10
C ARG A 21 -3.45 1.79 17.50
N GLY A 22 -4.39 1.06 18.12
CA GLY A 22 -5.64 1.61 18.61
C GLY A 22 -6.64 2.00 17.51
N LYS A 23 -6.38 1.59 16.26
CA LYS A 23 -7.28 1.86 15.12
C LYS A 23 -8.01 0.60 14.70
N GLY A 24 -9.32 0.68 14.62
CA GLY A 24 -10.13 -0.35 13.97
C GLY A 24 -10.12 -0.21 12.44
N LEU A 25 -10.62 -1.23 11.74
CA LEU A 25 -10.68 -1.26 10.27
C LEU A 25 -11.44 -0.07 9.68
N GLU A 26 -12.50 0.40 10.36
CA GLU A 26 -13.30 1.56 9.93
C GLU A 26 -12.46 2.84 9.88
N ARG A 27 -11.68 3.11 10.94
CA ARG A 27 -10.80 4.27 10.97
C ARG A 27 -9.69 4.18 9.92
N LEU A 28 -9.11 3.02 9.72
CA LEU A 28 -8.09 2.81 8.69
C LEU A 28 -8.66 3.00 7.28
N ALA A 29 -9.90 2.56 7.03
CA ALA A 29 -10.59 2.84 5.77
C ALA A 29 -10.77 4.34 5.54
N ALA A 30 -11.24 5.08 6.54
CA ALA A 30 -11.41 6.54 6.45
C ALA A 30 -10.09 7.27 6.20
N GLU A 31 -8.99 6.83 6.82
CA GLU A 31 -7.65 7.39 6.59
C GLU A 31 -7.14 7.09 5.17
N LEU A 32 -7.42 5.88 4.62
CA LEU A 32 -7.11 5.53 3.24
C LEU A 32 -7.88 6.38 2.23
N GLU A 33 -9.18 6.63 2.49
CA GLU A 33 -10.01 7.52 1.66
C GLU A 33 -9.48 8.97 1.68
N ALA A 34 -9.16 9.50 2.86
CA ALA A 34 -8.60 10.84 3.00
C ALA A 34 -7.23 10.96 2.27
N SER A 35 -6.40 9.93 2.37
CA SER A 35 -5.12 9.83 1.67
C SER A 35 -5.30 9.79 0.14
N ALA A 36 -6.38 9.19 -0.37
CA ALA A 36 -6.65 9.15 -1.80
C ALA A 36 -6.70 10.56 -2.40
N ALA A 37 -7.43 11.48 -1.79
CA ALA A 37 -7.53 12.87 -2.24
C ALA A 37 -6.19 13.62 -2.17
N SER A 38 -5.45 13.44 -1.08
CA SER A 38 -4.12 14.04 -0.89
C SER A 38 -3.12 13.53 -1.92
N MET A 39 -3.09 12.23 -2.18
CA MET A 39 -2.21 11.64 -3.18
C MET A 39 -2.61 12.05 -4.60
N ASP A 40 -3.90 12.10 -4.90
CA ASP A 40 -4.39 12.54 -6.21
C ASP A 40 -3.94 13.97 -6.54
N ALA A 41 -4.02 14.90 -5.58
CA ALA A 41 -3.54 16.27 -5.73
C ALA A 41 -2.01 16.33 -6.01
N ARG A 42 -1.22 15.52 -5.29
CA ARG A 42 0.24 15.43 -5.53
C ARG A 42 0.58 14.86 -6.89
N LEU A 43 -0.11 13.81 -7.31
CA LEU A 43 0.10 13.16 -8.60
C LEU A 43 -0.35 14.06 -9.76
N ALA A 44 -1.36 14.92 -9.55
CA ALA A 44 -1.80 15.90 -10.53
C ALA A 44 -0.74 16.94 -10.88
N SER A 45 0.14 17.28 -9.91
CA SER A 45 1.22 18.24 -10.10
C SER A 45 2.56 17.60 -10.51
N ALA A 46 2.63 16.28 -10.61
CA ALA A 46 3.85 15.58 -10.97
C ALA A 46 4.14 15.70 -12.48
N ALA A 47 5.36 16.10 -12.85
CA ALA A 47 5.80 16.11 -14.23
C ALA A 47 5.84 14.68 -14.82
N ASP A 48 5.57 14.57 -16.13
CA ASP A 48 5.60 13.27 -16.81
C ASP A 48 7.04 12.86 -17.16
N THR A 49 7.77 12.40 -16.15
CA THR A 49 9.17 11.95 -16.26
C THR A 49 9.29 10.44 -16.00
N PRO A 50 10.33 9.77 -16.54
CA PRO A 50 10.56 8.35 -16.26
C PRO A 50 10.64 8.05 -14.75
N GLY A 51 11.26 8.93 -13.96
CA GLY A 51 11.38 8.74 -12.51
C GLY A 51 10.04 8.82 -11.77
N ASN A 52 9.15 9.75 -12.17
CA ASN A 52 7.80 9.85 -11.61
C ASN A 52 6.94 8.66 -12.01
N ARG A 53 7.04 8.22 -13.28
CA ARG A 53 6.33 7.01 -13.76
C ARG A 53 6.75 5.77 -12.98
N ASP A 54 8.06 5.53 -12.81
CA ASP A 54 8.59 4.42 -12.01
C ASP A 54 8.06 4.45 -10.57
N ALA A 55 8.10 5.62 -9.92
CA ALA A 55 7.64 5.78 -8.56
C ALA A 55 6.15 5.45 -8.41
N ILE A 56 5.29 6.02 -9.29
CA ILE A 56 3.84 5.81 -9.22
C ILE A 56 3.50 4.33 -9.53
N ALA A 57 4.10 3.75 -10.55
CA ALA A 57 3.92 2.33 -10.89
C ALA A 57 4.35 1.42 -9.73
N HIS A 58 5.44 1.76 -9.03
CA HIS A 58 5.88 1.05 -7.84
C HIS A 58 4.83 1.10 -6.74
N TRP A 59 4.25 2.27 -6.42
CA TRP A 59 3.23 2.39 -5.37
C TRP A 59 1.95 1.63 -5.70
N VAL A 60 1.51 1.68 -6.95
CA VAL A 60 0.38 0.86 -7.42
C VAL A 60 0.69 -0.64 -7.26
N GLY A 61 1.89 -1.07 -7.65
CA GLY A 61 2.32 -2.45 -7.51
C GLY A 61 2.34 -2.92 -6.05
N ILE A 62 2.88 -2.11 -5.15
CA ILE A 62 2.89 -2.39 -3.70
C ILE A 62 1.47 -2.52 -3.15
N GLU A 63 0.57 -1.61 -3.53
CA GLU A 63 -0.79 -1.61 -3.00
C GLU A 63 -1.60 -2.82 -3.51
N ARG A 64 -1.52 -3.15 -4.80
CA ARG A 64 -2.14 -4.35 -5.37
C ARG A 64 -1.60 -5.64 -4.75
N TRP A 65 -0.29 -5.70 -4.52
CA TRP A 65 0.33 -6.81 -3.80
C TRP A 65 -0.16 -6.89 -2.35
N GLY A 66 -0.28 -5.76 -1.65
CA GLY A 66 -0.86 -5.70 -0.32
C GLY A 66 -2.31 -6.17 -0.27
N GLN A 67 -3.13 -5.83 -1.27
CA GLN A 67 -4.49 -6.37 -1.40
C GLN A 67 -4.50 -7.90 -1.47
N ARG A 68 -3.53 -8.52 -2.16
CA ARG A 68 -3.37 -9.98 -2.16
C ARG A 68 -3.13 -10.53 -0.75
N ARG A 69 -2.28 -9.85 0.04
CA ARG A 69 -1.99 -10.22 1.43
C ARG A 69 -3.23 -10.08 2.33
N LEU A 70 -4.00 -9.01 2.16
CA LEU A 70 -5.25 -8.80 2.90
C LEU A 70 -6.30 -9.88 2.59
N ARG A 71 -6.38 -10.35 1.33
CA ARG A 71 -7.31 -11.42 0.93
C ARG A 71 -7.00 -12.77 1.58
N VAL A 72 -5.77 -13.01 2.04
CA VAL A 72 -5.43 -14.23 2.81
C VAL A 72 -6.28 -14.31 4.09
N ALA A 73 -6.57 -13.18 4.73
CA ALA A 73 -7.46 -13.13 5.88
C ALA A 73 -8.94 -13.41 5.54
N LEU A 74 -9.31 -13.36 4.26
CA LEU A 74 -10.62 -13.77 3.74
C LEU A 74 -10.64 -15.23 3.24
N GLY A 75 -9.57 -15.99 3.45
CA GLY A 75 -9.47 -17.39 3.09
C GLY A 75 -8.81 -17.68 1.73
N GLU A 76 -8.30 -16.65 1.03
CA GLU A 76 -7.49 -16.93 -0.17
C GLU A 76 -6.13 -17.53 0.22
N PRO A 77 -5.56 -18.44 -0.63
CA PRO A 77 -4.27 -19.02 -0.34
C PRO A 77 -3.16 -17.99 -0.33
N PHE A 78 -2.22 -18.15 0.62
CA PHE A 78 -0.98 -17.38 0.62
C PHE A 78 -0.11 -17.81 -0.56
N VAL A 79 0.40 -16.81 -1.31
CA VAL A 79 1.36 -17.02 -2.40
C VAL A 79 2.63 -16.23 -2.06
N GLU A 80 3.77 -16.89 -2.09
CA GLU A 80 5.07 -16.23 -1.87
C GLU A 80 5.50 -15.53 -3.17
N ASP A 81 5.03 -14.33 -3.37
CA ASP A 81 5.33 -13.46 -4.51
C ASP A 81 5.77 -12.06 -4.03
N GLY A 82 6.17 -11.19 -4.95
CA GLY A 82 6.52 -9.79 -4.69
C GLY A 82 5.60 -8.83 -5.46
N HIS A 83 5.81 -7.53 -5.26
CA HIS A 83 4.97 -6.49 -5.85
C HIS A 83 5.21 -6.26 -7.36
N HIS A 84 6.36 -6.69 -7.89
CA HIS A 84 6.78 -6.35 -9.25
C HIS A 84 5.77 -6.76 -10.35
N PRO A 85 5.18 -7.98 -10.33
CA PRO A 85 4.20 -8.39 -11.33
C PRO A 85 2.89 -7.60 -11.30
N TYR A 86 2.63 -6.84 -10.23
CA TYR A 86 1.39 -6.06 -10.05
C TYR A 86 1.53 -4.61 -10.49
N ARG A 87 2.72 -4.19 -10.94
CA ARG A 87 2.95 -2.83 -11.43
C ARG A 87 2.20 -2.61 -12.74
N PRO A 88 1.57 -1.44 -12.93
CA PRO A 88 1.04 -1.05 -14.24
C PRO A 88 2.18 -0.73 -15.20
N ASP A 89 1.85 -0.67 -16.50
CA ASP A 89 2.81 -0.26 -17.53
C ASP A 89 3.19 1.23 -17.37
N GLU A 90 4.46 1.49 -17.16
CA GLU A 90 5.03 2.83 -17.00
C GLU A 90 4.94 3.66 -18.30
N ALA A 91 4.89 3.00 -19.47
CA ALA A 91 4.74 3.67 -20.75
C ALA A 91 3.40 4.42 -20.90
N ALA A 92 2.40 4.07 -20.06
CA ALA A 92 1.09 4.73 -20.05
C ALA A 92 1.13 6.21 -19.61
N GLY A 93 2.24 6.69 -19.04
CA GLY A 93 2.41 8.07 -18.59
C GLY A 93 1.77 8.38 -17.23
N VAL A 94 2.17 9.51 -16.62
CA VAL A 94 1.75 9.90 -15.26
C VAL A 94 0.24 10.03 -15.12
N ALA A 95 -0.47 10.58 -16.13
CA ALA A 95 -1.93 10.74 -16.06
C ALA A 95 -2.67 9.41 -15.95
N ALA A 96 -2.24 8.39 -16.69
CA ALA A 96 -2.82 7.05 -16.61
C ALA A 96 -2.42 6.34 -15.31
N LEU A 97 -1.18 6.48 -14.87
CA LEU A 97 -0.70 5.93 -13.60
C LEU A 97 -1.40 6.55 -12.39
N ARG A 98 -1.71 7.86 -12.44
CA ARG A 98 -2.53 8.54 -11.43
C ARG A 98 -3.93 7.90 -11.33
N ARG A 99 -4.59 7.65 -12.46
CA ARG A 99 -5.90 6.95 -12.47
C ARG A 99 -5.77 5.55 -11.89
N ALA A 100 -4.75 4.78 -12.31
CA ALA A 100 -4.49 3.45 -11.79
C ALA A 100 -4.27 3.45 -10.27
N PHE A 101 -3.60 4.47 -9.72
CA PHE A 101 -3.44 4.62 -8.27
C PHE A 101 -4.77 4.89 -7.58
N ALA A 102 -5.59 5.81 -8.10
CA ALA A 102 -6.91 6.13 -7.54
C ALA A 102 -7.85 4.90 -7.53
N GLU A 103 -7.91 4.17 -8.65
CA GLU A 103 -8.69 2.93 -8.78
C GLU A 103 -8.20 1.86 -7.78
N THR A 104 -6.89 1.63 -7.70
CA THR A 104 -6.28 0.66 -6.78
C THR A 104 -6.58 1.03 -5.32
N ARG A 105 -6.51 2.31 -4.95
CA ARG A 105 -6.86 2.79 -3.61
C ARG A 105 -8.34 2.59 -3.30
N ALA A 106 -9.23 2.85 -4.23
CA ALA A 106 -10.66 2.58 -4.06
C ALA A 106 -10.94 1.09 -3.85
N GLU A 107 -10.23 0.21 -4.58
CA GLU A 107 -10.30 -1.24 -4.37
C GLU A 107 -9.80 -1.65 -2.98
N THR A 108 -8.74 -1.02 -2.45
CA THR A 108 -8.26 -1.27 -1.09
C THR A 108 -9.33 -0.91 -0.06
N VAL A 109 -9.98 0.24 -0.19
CA VAL A 109 -11.08 0.67 0.70
C VAL A 109 -12.25 -0.31 0.64
N ALA A 110 -12.66 -0.73 -0.56
CA ALA A 110 -13.71 -1.74 -0.72
C ALA A 110 -13.32 -3.08 -0.08
N LEU A 111 -12.05 -3.48 -0.16
CA LEU A 111 -11.53 -4.68 0.49
C LEU A 111 -11.61 -4.59 2.01
N VAL A 112 -11.35 -3.40 2.60
CA VAL A 112 -11.52 -3.20 4.05
C VAL A 112 -12.97 -3.39 4.47
N SER A 113 -13.95 -2.96 3.67
CA SER A 113 -15.37 -3.22 3.93
C SER A 113 -15.66 -4.72 3.97
N ARG A 114 -15.12 -5.48 3.02
CA ARG A 114 -15.25 -6.95 3.01
C ARG A 114 -14.61 -7.61 4.24
N LEU A 115 -13.44 -7.13 4.69
CA LEU A 115 -12.79 -7.62 5.92
C LEU A 115 -13.67 -7.37 7.15
N ARG A 116 -14.34 -6.21 7.21
CA ARG A 116 -15.29 -5.87 8.30
C ARG A 116 -16.53 -6.77 8.28
N GLU A 117 -17.15 -6.95 7.11
CA GLU A 117 -18.31 -7.83 6.92
C GLU A 117 -18.01 -9.28 7.33
N ALA A 118 -16.81 -9.77 6.99
CA ALA A 118 -16.31 -11.08 7.38
C ALA A 118 -15.86 -11.15 8.85
N LYS A 119 -15.93 -10.04 9.61
CA LYS A 119 -15.49 -9.93 11.01
C LYS A 119 -14.05 -10.38 11.23
N VAL A 120 -13.18 -10.09 10.27
CA VAL A 120 -11.76 -10.38 10.40
C VAL A 120 -11.18 -9.60 11.56
N ASP A 121 -10.46 -10.30 12.45
CA ASP A 121 -9.73 -9.65 13.54
C ASP A 121 -8.58 -8.80 12.95
N PRO A 122 -8.54 -7.49 13.23
CA PRO A 122 -7.44 -6.61 12.80
C PRO A 122 -6.05 -7.08 13.25
N ALA A 123 -5.97 -7.90 14.31
CA ALA A 123 -4.74 -8.48 14.81
C ALA A 123 -4.32 -9.77 14.07
N THR A 124 -5.13 -10.30 13.16
CA THR A 124 -4.75 -11.42 12.31
C THR A 124 -3.47 -11.07 11.55
N VAL A 125 -2.48 -11.97 11.55
CA VAL A 125 -1.17 -11.73 10.93
C VAL A 125 -1.07 -12.36 9.56
N VAL A 126 -0.45 -11.63 8.62
CA VAL A 126 -0.07 -12.12 7.30
C VAL A 126 1.36 -11.66 6.99
N ARG A 127 2.15 -12.56 6.45
CA ARG A 127 3.58 -12.32 6.17
C ARG A 127 3.81 -11.25 5.10
N HIS A 128 4.68 -10.30 5.41
CA HIS A 128 5.34 -9.41 4.45
C HIS A 128 6.77 -9.91 4.21
N ASN A 129 7.24 -9.89 2.96
CA ASN A 129 8.53 -10.50 2.59
C ASN A 129 9.72 -9.92 3.36
N ASP A 130 9.75 -8.58 3.49
CA ASP A 130 10.90 -7.86 4.08
C ASP A 130 10.65 -7.43 5.53
N LEU A 131 9.38 -7.21 5.92
CA LEU A 131 9.02 -6.72 7.25
C LEU A 131 8.68 -7.85 8.23
N GLY A 132 8.56 -9.09 7.75
CA GLY A 132 8.05 -10.21 8.54
C GLY A 132 6.53 -10.16 8.71
N ASP A 133 6.03 -10.73 9.79
CA ASP A 133 4.59 -10.80 10.03
C ASP A 133 4.04 -9.42 10.40
N LEU A 134 3.03 -8.97 9.64
CA LEU A 134 2.25 -7.76 9.92
C LEU A 134 0.81 -8.16 10.27
N THR A 135 0.22 -7.44 11.22
CA THR A 135 -1.22 -7.52 11.43
C THR A 135 -2.00 -6.96 10.23
N ILE A 136 -3.26 -7.33 10.06
CA ILE A 136 -4.12 -6.74 9.01
C ILE A 136 -4.17 -5.22 9.17
N ALA A 137 -4.30 -4.71 10.40
CA ALA A 137 -4.21 -3.29 10.68
C ALA A 137 -2.84 -2.70 10.31
N GLY A 138 -1.76 -3.43 10.59
CA GLY A 138 -0.38 -3.06 10.20
C GLY A 138 -0.19 -3.01 8.68
N TRP A 139 -0.76 -3.95 7.94
CA TRP A 139 -0.78 -3.93 6.47
C TRP A 139 -1.47 -2.68 5.93
N LEU A 140 -2.66 -2.34 6.44
CA LEU A 140 -3.40 -1.15 6.01
C LEU A 140 -2.63 0.14 6.34
N ALA A 141 -2.03 0.23 7.52
CA ALA A 141 -1.17 1.35 7.88
C ALA A 141 0.08 1.44 6.99
N TYR A 142 0.68 0.30 6.61
CA TYR A 142 1.79 0.26 5.67
C TYR A 142 1.39 0.79 4.29
N LEU A 143 0.27 0.32 3.73
CA LEU A 143 -0.24 0.78 2.44
C LEU A 143 -0.60 2.27 2.44
N LEU A 144 -1.07 2.80 3.58
CA LEU A 144 -1.32 4.23 3.76
C LEU A 144 -0.02 5.04 3.76
N GLN A 145 0.95 4.63 4.56
CA GLN A 145 2.16 5.41 4.84
C GLN A 145 3.19 5.35 3.73
N HIS A 146 3.33 4.21 3.06
CA HIS A 146 4.37 3.96 2.08
C HIS A 146 4.38 4.98 0.93
N PRO A 147 3.29 5.18 0.16
CA PRO A 147 3.28 6.16 -0.93
C PRO A 147 3.35 7.60 -0.42
N GLU A 148 2.74 7.92 0.74
CA GLU A 148 2.79 9.26 1.29
C GLU A 148 4.20 9.70 1.68
N GLN A 149 4.97 8.80 2.30
CA GLN A 149 6.35 9.10 2.70
C GLN A 149 7.27 9.21 1.50
N GLU A 150 7.16 8.26 0.56
CA GLU A 150 8.02 8.25 -0.62
C GLU A 150 7.72 9.41 -1.59
N SER A 151 6.45 9.78 -1.75
CA SER A 151 6.07 10.86 -2.67
C SER A 151 6.69 12.22 -2.30
N ARG A 152 6.90 12.47 -1.01
CA ARG A 152 7.53 13.71 -0.54
C ARG A 152 8.99 13.87 -1.01
N GLY A 153 9.70 12.77 -1.24
CA GLY A 153 11.09 12.78 -1.64
C GLY A 153 11.36 12.40 -3.09
N ARG A 154 10.44 11.70 -3.75
CA ARG A 154 10.65 11.13 -5.09
C ARG A 154 9.94 11.89 -6.21
N LEU A 155 8.77 12.48 -5.97
CA LEU A 155 8.06 13.24 -7.01
C LEU A 155 8.76 14.55 -7.32
N ARG A 156 8.82 14.86 -8.62
CA ARG A 156 9.31 16.11 -9.16
C ARG A 156 8.17 16.81 -9.91
N GLY A 157 8.06 18.13 -9.70
CA GLY A 157 7.15 18.98 -10.44
C GLY A 157 7.65 19.29 -11.85
#